data_f87281b2c4bd3b4a9bd67619529c288d
#
_entry.id   f87281b2c4bd3b4a9bd67619529c288d
#
_cell.length_a   1.000
_cell.length_b   1.000
_cell.length_c   1.000
_cell.angle_alpha   90.00
_cell.angle_beta   90.00
_cell.angle_gamma   90.00
#
_symmetry.space_group_name_H-M   'P 1'
#
loop_
_entity.id
_entity.type
_entity.pdbx_description
1 polymer ?
#
loop_
_entity_poly.entity_id
_entity_poly.type
_entity_poly.pdbx_seq_one_letter_code
_entity_poly.pdbx_strand_id
1 'polypeptide(L)'
;MPADERDWFSSEYEVELSRFFKRRFLWLAVAYIAWELLGVIAIVASQVAAQTALDLLAADRWPAGVPRPDAATIITFGALSRLQTWLVITLTALIAAIAAWFGLVRRRAIHGREELIREASIMIVLVGVAQAALDVYMGLSSRQGFSPLASLFFWHITACLFLPWSPKQSLKPIAPLLVIYMLADVLLPLPVEAPMVVDGVEMGTPWWTAALLRTVALPFVLAPGLLLCWLRLRRHGSRFRTKRFRDGFVSLRRELASARAIHESIFPGQEPDAAVPFRYTFKPAQDLGGDFPATWVREDGARMVLLVDVFGHGLRSALAVQRLAGEIERLRLEDPMIDPAQLMNGLHRYCELVLSRHQSYATAICAKIDPAAGVITFTNAAHPPAFVRPAGGGTPRTLDSNAGVLGMPDQDPLPQDTVDIGAGDAFIAYTDGVIEAQNPARQSLGLDNLRATLSHRDLPSDVTTHVASLVDSWTRGRRDDDVLVVMAGPLQPAPSRAKAARPNVELSHAG
;
A
#
# COMPACT_ATOMS: atom_id res chain seq x y z
N MET A 1 -14.72 1.12 10.53
CA MET A 1 -14.77 -0.15 9.79
C MET A 1 -16.09 -0.84 10.12
N PRO A 2 -16.87 -1.26 9.12
CA PRO A 2 -18.04 -2.12 9.29
C PRO A 2 -17.69 -3.40 10.05
N ALA A 3 -18.66 -4.03 10.70
CA ALA A 3 -18.42 -5.23 11.49
C ALA A 3 -17.83 -6.38 10.63
N ASP A 4 -18.33 -6.55 9.43
CA ASP A 4 -17.91 -7.56 8.45
C ASP A 4 -16.43 -7.42 8.04
N GLU A 5 -15.94 -6.19 7.86
CA GLU A 5 -14.52 -5.93 7.53
C GLU A 5 -13.59 -6.21 8.71
N ARG A 6 -14.08 -6.02 9.97
CA ARG A 6 -13.32 -6.35 11.17
C ARG A 6 -13.15 -7.85 11.32
N ASP A 7 -14.18 -8.60 11.06
CA ASP A 7 -14.17 -10.06 11.16
C ASP A 7 -13.31 -10.71 10.08
N TRP A 8 -13.39 -10.22 8.85
CA TRP A 8 -12.53 -10.67 7.76
C TRP A 8 -11.05 -10.34 8.01
N PHE A 9 -10.74 -9.13 8.46
CA PHE A 9 -9.36 -8.72 8.79
C PHE A 9 -8.78 -9.57 9.93
N SER A 10 -9.59 -9.90 10.93
CA SER A 10 -9.18 -10.75 12.06
C SER A 10 -8.88 -12.17 11.60
N SER A 11 -9.67 -12.73 10.70
CA SER A 11 -9.48 -14.09 10.18
C SER A 11 -8.20 -14.24 9.36
N GLU A 12 -7.91 -13.31 8.46
CA GLU A 12 -6.67 -13.32 7.68
C GLU A 12 -5.41 -13.13 8.54
N TYR A 13 -5.48 -12.22 9.51
CA TYR A 13 -4.40 -12.02 10.47
C TYR A 13 -4.11 -13.30 11.26
N GLU A 14 -5.13 -14.02 11.72
CA GLU A 14 -4.96 -15.29 12.43
C GLU A 14 -4.35 -16.38 11.52
N VAL A 15 -4.71 -16.45 10.26
CA VAL A 15 -4.10 -17.40 9.30
C VAL A 15 -2.61 -17.08 9.08
N GLU A 16 -2.25 -15.81 8.88
CA GLU A 16 -0.84 -15.40 8.71
C GLU A 16 -0.04 -15.64 9.99
N LEU A 17 -0.61 -15.30 11.14
CA LEU A 17 0.01 -15.53 12.44
C LEU A 17 0.22 -17.02 12.73
N SER A 18 -0.73 -17.88 12.33
CA SER A 18 -0.61 -19.34 12.43
C SER A 18 0.54 -19.89 11.57
N ARG A 19 0.67 -19.43 10.33
CA ARG A 19 1.80 -19.81 9.45
C ARG A 19 3.14 -19.36 10.04
N PHE A 20 3.18 -18.15 10.57
CA PHE A 20 4.37 -17.61 11.24
C PHE A 20 4.71 -18.41 12.47
N PHE A 21 3.74 -18.78 13.31
CA PHE A 21 3.90 -19.63 14.49
C PHE A 21 4.45 -21.00 14.09
N LYS A 22 3.85 -21.65 13.10
CA LYS A 22 4.25 -22.98 12.62
C LYS A 22 5.74 -23.03 12.19
N ARG A 23 6.21 -21.98 11.52
CA ARG A 23 7.62 -21.84 11.13
C ARG A 23 8.54 -21.62 12.33
N ARG A 24 8.13 -20.80 13.27
CA ARG A 24 8.92 -20.45 14.47
C ARG A 24 8.98 -21.58 15.48
N PHE A 25 7.95 -22.42 15.55
CA PHE A 25 7.95 -23.61 16.39
C PHE A 25 9.06 -24.60 16.01
N LEU A 26 9.34 -24.74 14.72
CA LEU A 26 10.51 -25.54 14.29
C LEU A 26 11.81 -24.98 14.84
N TRP A 27 12.01 -23.66 14.76
CA TRP A 27 13.22 -23.03 15.25
C TRP A 27 13.39 -23.17 16.76
N LEU A 28 12.30 -23.15 17.51
CA LEU A 28 12.34 -23.44 18.95
C LEU A 28 12.83 -24.86 19.23
N ALA A 29 12.30 -25.84 18.53
CA ALA A 29 12.75 -27.23 18.67
C ALA A 29 14.23 -27.39 18.30
N VAL A 30 14.68 -26.74 17.22
CA VAL A 30 16.10 -26.73 16.81
C VAL A 30 16.97 -26.08 17.87
N ALA A 31 16.53 -24.97 18.48
CA ALA A 31 17.26 -24.31 19.54
C ALA A 31 17.41 -25.21 20.78
N TYR A 32 16.36 -25.94 21.15
CA TYR A 32 16.44 -26.89 22.25
C TYR A 32 17.41 -28.04 21.94
N ILE A 33 17.32 -28.64 20.76
CA ILE A 33 18.26 -29.71 20.35
C ILE A 33 19.70 -29.21 20.34
N ALA A 34 19.96 -28.01 19.81
CA ALA A 34 21.29 -27.42 19.79
C ALA A 34 21.86 -27.20 21.19
N TRP A 35 21.02 -26.70 22.11
CA TRP A 35 21.40 -26.52 23.51
C TRP A 35 21.79 -27.83 24.16
N GLU A 36 20.99 -28.88 24.01
CA GLU A 36 21.25 -30.20 24.56
C GLU A 36 22.56 -30.80 23.99
N LEU A 37 22.80 -30.66 22.68
CA LEU A 37 24.05 -31.09 22.05
C LEU A 37 25.28 -30.39 22.62
N LEU A 38 25.18 -29.07 22.86
CA LEU A 38 26.25 -28.32 23.53
C LEU A 38 26.50 -28.80 24.95
N GLY A 39 25.44 -29.15 25.68
CA GLY A 39 25.55 -29.76 27.01
C GLY A 39 26.30 -31.09 26.98
N VAL A 40 25.95 -31.97 26.06
CA VAL A 40 26.67 -33.26 25.86
C VAL A 40 28.16 -33.05 25.53
N ILE A 41 28.44 -32.12 24.60
CA ILE A 41 29.82 -31.79 24.22
C ILE A 41 30.62 -31.30 25.43
N ALA A 42 30.02 -30.40 26.25
CA ALA A 42 30.67 -29.89 27.43
C ALA A 42 30.98 -31.01 28.48
N ILE A 43 30.03 -31.93 28.69
CA ILE A 43 30.19 -33.08 29.58
C ILE A 43 31.29 -33.99 29.07
N VAL A 44 31.29 -34.34 27.80
CA VAL A 44 32.35 -35.21 27.21
C VAL A 44 33.70 -34.52 27.28
N ALA A 45 33.81 -33.24 26.99
CA ALA A 45 35.05 -32.48 27.09
C ALA A 45 35.59 -32.44 28.53
N SER A 46 34.72 -32.24 29.52
CA SER A 46 35.11 -32.27 30.93
C SER A 46 35.64 -33.65 31.38
N GLN A 47 35.01 -34.74 30.90
CA GLN A 47 35.46 -36.10 31.18
C GLN A 47 36.84 -36.41 30.54
N VAL A 48 37.06 -36.00 29.30
CA VAL A 48 38.36 -36.14 28.63
C VAL A 48 39.43 -35.35 29.35
N ALA A 49 39.13 -34.11 29.73
CA ALA A 49 40.09 -33.29 30.49
C ALA A 49 40.44 -33.90 31.85
N ALA A 50 39.46 -34.43 32.59
CA ALA A 50 39.67 -35.11 33.85
C ALA A 50 40.51 -36.39 33.72
N GLN A 51 40.21 -37.20 32.70
CA GLN A 51 41.00 -38.40 32.45
C GLN A 51 42.45 -38.07 32.07
N THR A 52 42.63 -37.04 31.22
CA THR A 52 43.98 -36.58 30.82
C THR A 52 44.76 -36.07 32.04
N ALA A 53 44.12 -35.36 32.97
CA ALA A 53 44.74 -34.88 34.21
C ALA A 53 45.16 -36.08 35.12
N LEU A 54 44.30 -37.09 35.24
CA LEU A 54 44.63 -38.32 36.00
C LEU A 54 45.81 -39.06 35.40
N ASP A 55 45.84 -39.19 34.04
CA ASP A 55 46.93 -39.87 33.32
C ASP A 55 48.27 -39.11 33.51
N LEU A 56 48.24 -37.78 33.45
CA LEU A 56 49.43 -36.95 33.68
C LEU A 56 49.93 -37.05 35.14
N LEU A 57 49.06 -37.13 36.12
CA LEU A 57 49.43 -37.34 37.52
C LEU A 57 49.99 -38.73 37.77
N ALA A 58 49.38 -39.77 37.17
CA ALA A 58 49.82 -41.16 37.29
C ALA A 58 51.20 -41.38 36.65
N ALA A 59 51.48 -40.66 35.54
CA ALA A 59 52.78 -40.72 34.87
C ALA A 59 53.86 -39.79 35.46
N ASP A 60 53.57 -39.05 36.53
CA ASP A 60 54.43 -38.01 37.15
C ASP A 60 54.91 -36.94 36.13
N ARG A 61 54.10 -36.66 35.11
CA ARG A 61 54.39 -35.73 33.98
C ARG A 61 53.64 -34.41 34.09
N TRP A 62 53.29 -33.99 35.34
CA TRP A 62 52.58 -32.72 35.53
C TRP A 62 53.46 -31.54 35.13
N PRO A 63 52.97 -30.57 34.35
CA PRO A 63 53.80 -29.48 33.88
C PRO A 63 54.42 -28.68 35.03
N ALA A 64 55.73 -28.40 34.93
CA ALA A 64 56.45 -27.59 35.90
C ALA A 64 55.88 -26.17 35.93
N GLY A 65 55.66 -25.63 37.15
CA GLY A 65 55.13 -24.28 37.37
C GLY A 65 53.62 -24.18 37.37
N VAL A 66 52.88 -25.26 37.11
CA VAL A 66 51.40 -25.30 37.25
C VAL A 66 51.07 -25.91 38.60
N PRO A 67 50.23 -25.27 39.44
CA PRO A 67 49.81 -25.83 40.74
C PRO A 67 49.24 -27.24 40.51
N ARG A 68 49.75 -28.23 41.20
CA ARG A 68 49.17 -29.59 41.15
C ARG A 68 47.78 -29.53 41.78
N PRO A 69 46.72 -29.91 41.03
CA PRO A 69 45.39 -29.99 41.62
C PRO A 69 45.41 -31.10 42.70
N ASP A 70 44.75 -30.83 43.82
CA ASP A 70 44.57 -31.88 44.80
C ASP A 70 43.61 -32.99 44.28
N ALA A 71 43.71 -34.18 44.91
CA ALA A 71 42.87 -35.30 44.51
C ALA A 71 41.35 -34.96 44.61
N ALA A 72 40.95 -34.09 45.56
CA ALA A 72 39.59 -33.67 45.73
C ALA A 72 39.13 -32.77 44.57
N THR A 73 39.98 -31.86 44.09
CA THR A 73 39.69 -31.02 42.90
C THR A 73 39.52 -31.90 41.64
N ILE A 74 40.37 -32.91 41.42
CA ILE A 74 40.25 -33.81 40.24
C ILE A 74 38.98 -34.66 40.35
N ILE A 75 38.69 -35.18 41.53
CA ILE A 75 37.45 -35.92 41.80
C ILE A 75 36.21 -35.04 41.61
N THR A 76 36.28 -33.78 42.02
CA THR A 76 35.18 -32.85 41.85
C THR A 76 34.95 -32.47 40.39
N PHE A 77 36.00 -32.25 39.60
CA PHE A 77 35.91 -31.92 38.18
C PHE A 77 35.67 -33.13 37.26
N GLY A 78 36.10 -34.35 37.65
CA GLY A 78 36.03 -35.54 36.79
C GLY A 78 35.08 -36.64 37.24
N ALA A 79 34.50 -36.55 38.41
CA ALA A 79 33.86 -37.67 39.10
C ALA A 79 32.36 -37.89 38.81
N LEU A 80 31.92 -37.65 37.63
CA LEU A 80 30.78 -38.43 37.14
C LEU A 80 31.29 -39.85 36.85
N SER A 81 30.86 -40.82 37.62
CA SER A 81 31.12 -42.22 37.27
C SER A 81 30.67 -42.50 35.83
N ARG A 82 31.26 -43.46 35.14
CA ARG A 82 30.83 -43.82 33.76
C ARG A 82 29.32 -44.01 33.70
N LEU A 83 28.74 -44.62 34.69
CA LEU A 83 27.25 -44.81 34.76
C LEU A 83 26.49 -43.48 34.80
N GLN A 84 26.97 -42.52 35.59
CA GLN A 84 26.38 -41.18 35.71
C GLN A 84 26.45 -40.41 34.40
N THR A 85 27.59 -40.49 33.68
CA THR A 85 27.77 -39.89 32.38
C THR A 85 26.78 -40.47 31.37
N TRP A 86 26.64 -41.80 31.31
CA TRP A 86 25.66 -42.44 30.41
C TRP A 86 24.22 -42.07 30.75
N LEU A 87 23.87 -41.94 32.01
CA LEU A 87 22.52 -41.52 32.44
C LEU A 87 22.20 -40.09 31.97
N VAL A 88 23.18 -39.18 32.14
CA VAL A 88 23.03 -37.78 31.69
C VAL A 88 22.88 -37.71 30.14
N ILE A 89 23.73 -38.39 29.41
CA ILE A 89 23.65 -38.44 27.95
C ILE A 89 22.29 -39.01 27.49
N THR A 90 21.83 -40.09 28.14
CA THR A 90 20.53 -40.70 27.80
C THR A 90 19.37 -39.73 28.06
N LEU A 91 19.39 -39.04 29.17
CA LEU A 91 18.32 -38.08 29.53
C LEU A 91 18.32 -36.86 28.58
N THR A 92 19.51 -36.34 28.26
CA THR A 92 19.67 -35.27 27.27
C THR A 92 19.21 -35.69 25.87
N ALA A 93 19.54 -36.94 25.46
CA ALA A 93 19.03 -37.48 24.20
C ALA A 93 17.50 -37.59 24.18
N LEU A 94 16.88 -37.97 25.30
CA LEU A 94 15.43 -38.02 25.43
C LEU A 94 14.80 -36.63 25.27
N ILE A 95 15.36 -35.60 25.90
CA ILE A 95 14.92 -34.21 25.77
C ILE A 95 15.00 -33.78 24.30
N ALA A 96 16.14 -34.04 23.64
CA ALA A 96 16.30 -33.72 22.21
C ALA A 96 15.30 -34.50 21.31
N ALA A 97 15.02 -35.76 21.64
CA ALA A 97 14.03 -36.58 20.91
C ALA A 97 12.60 -36.03 21.06
N ILE A 98 12.22 -35.60 22.27
CA ILE A 98 10.91 -34.94 22.51
C ILE A 98 10.82 -33.66 21.67
N ALA A 99 11.82 -32.80 21.71
CA ALA A 99 11.82 -31.56 20.94
C ALA A 99 11.75 -31.83 19.42
N ALA A 100 12.50 -32.84 18.94
CA ALA A 100 12.48 -33.26 17.53
C ALA A 100 11.11 -33.81 17.12
N TRP A 101 10.48 -34.65 17.94
CA TRP A 101 9.16 -35.20 17.66
C TRP A 101 8.12 -34.09 17.48
N PHE A 102 8.04 -33.16 18.41
CA PHE A 102 7.08 -32.04 18.30
C PHE A 102 7.42 -31.10 17.16
N GLY A 103 8.68 -30.72 16.97
CA GLY A 103 9.13 -29.78 15.95
C GLY A 103 9.09 -30.33 14.52
N LEU A 104 9.35 -31.59 14.31
CA LEU A 104 9.45 -32.20 12.97
C LEU A 104 8.19 -32.97 12.57
N VAL A 105 7.63 -33.79 13.49
CA VAL A 105 6.52 -34.71 13.20
C VAL A 105 5.18 -34.06 13.56
N ARG A 106 4.95 -33.80 14.83
CA ARG A 106 3.65 -33.35 15.36
C ARG A 106 3.19 -32.05 14.72
N ARG A 107 4.10 -31.07 14.54
CA ARG A 107 3.83 -29.78 13.90
C ARG A 107 3.19 -29.89 12.52
N ARG A 108 3.51 -30.92 11.74
CA ARG A 108 2.99 -31.07 10.37
C ARG A 108 1.50 -31.39 10.35
N ALA A 109 1.01 -32.11 11.33
CA ALA A 109 -0.38 -32.54 11.42
C ALA A 109 -1.35 -31.45 11.92
N ILE A 110 -0.84 -30.32 12.40
CA ILE A 110 -1.62 -29.28 13.06
C ILE A 110 -1.87 -28.11 12.10
N HIS A 111 -3.10 -27.62 12.07
CA HIS A 111 -3.52 -26.54 11.17
C HIS A 111 -3.96 -25.26 11.91
N GLY A 112 -4.51 -25.40 13.12
CA GLY A 112 -5.01 -24.28 13.92
C GLY A 112 -3.95 -23.63 14.82
N ARG A 113 -4.06 -22.33 15.06
CA ARG A 113 -3.14 -21.58 15.95
C ARG A 113 -3.26 -22.03 17.41
N GLU A 114 -4.47 -22.21 17.91
CA GLU A 114 -4.69 -22.64 19.31
C GLU A 114 -4.13 -24.03 19.57
N GLU A 115 -4.28 -24.92 18.61
CA GLU A 115 -3.69 -26.24 18.65
C GLU A 115 -2.14 -26.19 18.67
N LEU A 116 -1.54 -25.33 17.83
CA LEU A 116 -0.09 -25.12 17.84
C LEU A 116 0.41 -24.56 19.17
N ILE A 117 -0.33 -23.64 19.80
CA ILE A 117 0.00 -23.09 21.12
C ILE A 117 -0.08 -24.20 22.18
N ARG A 118 -1.13 -25.04 22.13
CA ARG A 118 -1.29 -26.17 23.05
C ARG A 118 -0.14 -27.17 22.91
N GLU A 119 0.20 -27.58 21.71
CA GLU A 119 1.28 -28.54 21.47
C GLU A 119 2.66 -27.98 21.83
N ALA A 120 2.90 -26.70 21.52
CA ALA A 120 4.12 -26.02 21.98
C ALA A 120 4.22 -25.94 23.50
N SER A 121 3.09 -25.69 24.18
CA SER A 121 3.03 -25.68 25.66
C SER A 121 3.30 -27.07 26.25
N ILE A 122 2.73 -28.13 25.66
CA ILE A 122 2.98 -29.52 26.07
C ILE A 122 4.47 -29.86 25.89
N MET A 123 5.07 -29.53 24.74
CA MET A 123 6.48 -29.74 24.49
C MET A 123 7.34 -29.05 25.54
N ILE A 124 7.09 -27.77 25.83
CA ILE A 124 7.85 -26.97 26.81
C ILE A 124 7.74 -27.59 28.21
N VAL A 125 6.54 -28.04 28.61
CA VAL A 125 6.34 -28.69 29.91
C VAL A 125 7.13 -30.02 29.98
N LEU A 126 7.02 -30.87 28.95
CA LEU A 126 7.72 -32.16 28.93
C LEU A 126 9.25 -31.98 28.96
N VAL A 127 9.77 -31.08 28.12
CA VAL A 127 11.22 -30.74 28.10
C VAL A 127 11.62 -30.16 29.44
N GLY A 128 10.83 -29.23 30.00
CA GLY A 128 11.12 -28.57 31.28
C GLY A 128 11.10 -29.53 32.47
N VAL A 129 10.19 -30.53 32.48
CA VAL A 129 10.16 -31.59 33.52
C VAL A 129 11.40 -32.48 33.42
N ALA A 130 11.76 -32.91 32.21
CA ALA A 130 12.96 -33.72 31.99
C ALA A 130 14.24 -32.94 32.38
N GLN A 131 14.28 -31.65 32.05
CA GLN A 131 15.38 -30.77 32.46
C GLN A 131 15.44 -30.59 34.01
N ALA A 132 14.29 -30.38 34.65
CA ALA A 132 14.24 -30.30 36.12
C ALA A 132 14.76 -31.56 36.78
N ALA A 133 14.43 -32.75 36.26
CA ALA A 133 14.97 -34.01 36.75
C ALA A 133 16.49 -34.11 36.57
N LEU A 134 17.01 -33.63 35.43
CA LEU A 134 18.44 -33.56 35.15
C LEU A 134 19.14 -32.59 36.10
N ASP A 135 18.59 -31.39 36.31
CA ASP A 135 19.12 -30.35 37.17
C ASP A 135 19.19 -30.84 38.64
N VAL A 136 18.13 -31.50 39.13
CA VAL A 136 18.08 -32.11 40.49
C VAL A 136 19.12 -33.22 40.59
N TYR A 137 19.21 -34.10 39.62
CA TYR A 137 20.23 -35.18 39.63
C TYR A 137 21.64 -34.63 39.66
N MET A 138 21.93 -33.61 38.86
CA MET A 138 23.24 -32.96 38.81
C MET A 138 23.57 -32.25 40.16
N GLY A 139 22.62 -31.56 40.77
CA GLY A 139 22.74 -30.91 42.06
C GLY A 139 23.05 -31.93 43.19
N LEU A 140 22.36 -33.06 43.23
CA LEU A 140 22.60 -34.13 44.18
C LEU A 140 23.98 -34.80 44.01
N SER A 141 24.38 -34.98 42.72
CA SER A 141 25.65 -35.67 42.40
C SER A 141 26.88 -34.83 42.64
N SER A 142 26.83 -33.54 42.31
CA SER A 142 27.98 -32.63 42.38
C SER A 142 28.12 -31.86 43.69
N ARG A 143 27.15 -31.96 44.58
CA ARG A 143 27.01 -31.12 45.80
C ARG A 143 27.09 -29.61 45.49
N GLN A 144 26.91 -29.22 44.25
CA GLN A 144 26.82 -27.81 43.82
C GLN A 144 25.39 -27.30 44.00
N GLY A 145 25.27 -26.02 44.30
CA GLY A 145 23.97 -25.39 44.46
C GLY A 145 23.13 -25.48 43.19
N PHE A 146 21.87 -25.82 43.37
CA PHE A 146 20.88 -25.88 42.30
C PHE A 146 20.24 -24.48 42.11
N SER A 147 20.23 -23.96 40.87
CA SER A 147 19.58 -22.68 40.55
C SER A 147 18.38 -22.83 39.61
N PRO A 148 17.21 -23.19 40.16
CA PRO A 148 16.01 -23.40 39.37
C PRO A 148 15.56 -22.17 38.59
N LEU A 149 15.87 -20.96 39.07
CA LEU A 149 15.49 -19.72 38.38
C LEU A 149 16.27 -19.50 37.10
N ALA A 150 17.54 -19.90 37.02
CA ALA A 150 18.36 -19.76 35.83
C ALA A 150 17.81 -20.65 34.70
N SER A 151 17.47 -21.91 34.95
CA SER A 151 16.88 -22.82 34.00
C SER A 151 15.48 -22.33 33.53
N LEU A 152 14.64 -21.89 34.45
CA LEU A 152 13.33 -21.35 34.18
C LEU A 152 13.41 -20.08 33.28
N PHE A 153 14.35 -19.16 33.59
CA PHE A 153 14.63 -17.97 32.83
C PHE A 153 15.02 -18.32 31.38
N PHE A 154 16.00 -19.21 31.25
CA PHE A 154 16.51 -19.62 29.94
C PHE A 154 15.41 -20.23 29.06
N TRP A 155 14.63 -21.17 29.60
CA TRP A 155 13.58 -21.83 28.86
C TRP A 155 12.43 -20.90 28.52
N HIS A 156 12.01 -20.03 29.44
CA HIS A 156 10.96 -19.05 29.20
C HIS A 156 11.38 -18.01 28.14
N ILE A 157 12.57 -17.41 28.25
CA ILE A 157 13.03 -16.40 27.31
C ILE A 157 13.26 -17.01 25.93
N THR A 158 13.79 -18.25 25.86
CA THR A 158 13.97 -18.97 24.60
C THR A 158 12.62 -19.23 23.93
N ALA A 159 11.63 -19.73 24.66
CA ALA A 159 10.28 -19.92 24.14
C ALA A 159 9.67 -18.59 23.64
N CYS A 160 9.79 -17.53 24.42
CA CYS A 160 9.31 -16.19 24.05
C CYS A 160 10.09 -15.57 22.87
N LEU A 161 11.36 -15.95 22.68
CA LEU A 161 12.17 -15.51 21.55
C LEU A 161 11.68 -16.14 20.24
N PHE A 162 11.21 -17.36 20.26
CA PHE A 162 10.80 -18.07 19.04
C PHE A 162 9.28 -18.01 18.80
N LEU A 163 8.44 -18.19 19.83
CA LEU A 163 7.00 -18.32 19.64
C LEU A 163 6.29 -16.95 19.62
N PRO A 164 5.42 -16.70 18.62
CA PRO A 164 4.62 -15.48 18.53
C PRO A 164 3.29 -15.60 19.32
N TRP A 165 3.38 -15.86 20.59
CA TRP A 165 2.26 -15.95 21.53
C TRP A 165 2.09 -14.70 22.37
N SER A 166 0.93 -14.56 23.01
CA SER A 166 0.71 -13.44 23.92
C SER A 166 1.42 -13.66 25.27
N PRO A 167 1.68 -12.61 26.06
CA PRO A 167 2.23 -12.76 27.41
C PRO A 167 1.44 -13.74 28.27
N LYS A 168 0.10 -13.71 28.20
CA LYS A 168 -0.76 -14.66 28.93
C LYS A 168 -0.57 -16.11 28.48
N GLN A 169 -0.37 -16.32 27.18
CA GLN A 169 -0.13 -17.65 26.61
C GLN A 169 1.24 -18.20 27.00
N SER A 170 2.27 -17.35 27.09
CA SER A 170 3.61 -17.76 27.47
C SER A 170 3.72 -18.24 28.94
N LEU A 171 2.86 -17.75 29.82
CA LEU A 171 2.82 -18.15 31.22
C LEU A 171 2.16 -19.53 31.45
N LYS A 172 1.30 -20.00 30.54
CA LYS A 172 0.61 -21.28 30.70
C LYS A 172 1.55 -22.49 30.89
N PRO A 173 2.59 -22.68 30.06
CA PRO A 173 3.53 -23.80 30.26
C PRO A 173 4.51 -23.56 31.42
N ILE A 174 4.71 -22.31 31.86
CA ILE A 174 5.63 -21.99 32.94
C ILE A 174 5.03 -22.30 34.32
N ALA A 175 3.72 -22.12 34.49
CA ALA A 175 3.05 -22.35 35.76
C ALA A 175 3.28 -23.76 36.37
N PRO A 176 3.09 -24.88 35.63
CA PRO A 176 3.40 -26.21 36.16
C PRO A 176 4.88 -26.42 36.42
N LEU A 177 5.77 -25.88 35.60
CA LEU A 177 7.22 -25.96 35.81
C LEU A 177 7.62 -25.21 37.09
N LEU A 178 7.06 -24.03 37.35
CA LEU A 178 7.30 -23.27 38.57
C LEU A 178 6.90 -24.10 39.79
N VAL A 179 5.75 -24.75 39.77
CA VAL A 179 5.33 -25.62 40.90
C VAL A 179 6.32 -26.77 41.12
N ILE A 180 6.78 -27.42 40.04
CA ILE A 180 7.75 -28.52 40.12
C ILE A 180 9.07 -28.03 40.73
N TYR A 181 9.59 -26.90 40.27
CA TYR A 181 10.84 -26.35 40.82
C TYR A 181 10.70 -25.89 42.29
N MET A 182 9.55 -25.30 42.66
CA MET A 182 9.29 -24.94 44.06
C MET A 182 9.16 -26.18 44.95
N LEU A 183 8.52 -27.25 44.49
CA LEU A 183 8.45 -28.52 45.24
C LEU A 183 9.85 -29.15 45.38
N ALA A 184 10.65 -29.15 44.31
CA ALA A 184 12.00 -29.65 44.37
C ALA A 184 12.86 -28.89 45.42
N ASP A 185 12.72 -27.59 45.51
CA ASP A 185 13.40 -26.73 46.51
C ASP A 185 13.02 -27.05 47.95
N VAL A 186 11.73 -27.37 48.17
CA VAL A 186 11.21 -27.67 49.51
C VAL A 186 11.54 -29.11 49.94
N LEU A 187 11.40 -30.06 49.01
CA LEU A 187 11.57 -31.48 49.31
C LEU A 187 13.05 -31.93 49.32
N LEU A 188 13.88 -31.23 48.56
CA LEU A 188 15.31 -31.51 48.42
C LEU A 188 16.11 -30.28 48.80
N PRO A 189 16.26 -29.98 50.10
CA PRO A 189 17.02 -28.83 50.55
C PRO A 189 18.50 -29.00 50.21
N LEU A 190 18.86 -28.76 48.97
CA LEU A 190 20.24 -28.73 48.53
C LEU A 190 20.89 -27.43 49.06
N PRO A 191 22.11 -27.49 49.58
CA PRO A 191 22.80 -26.29 50.03
C PRO A 191 22.93 -25.29 48.90
N VAL A 192 22.28 -24.14 49.06
CA VAL A 192 22.20 -23.09 48.03
C VAL A 192 23.55 -22.40 47.83
N GLU A 193 24.38 -22.37 48.85
CA GLU A 193 25.73 -21.78 48.82
C GLU A 193 26.58 -22.44 49.91
N ALA A 194 27.91 -22.42 49.73
CA ALA A 194 28.81 -22.74 50.80
C ALA A 194 28.49 -21.82 52.00
N PRO A 195 28.44 -22.36 53.25
CA PRO A 195 28.09 -21.55 54.38
C PRO A 195 29.04 -20.34 54.47
N MET A 196 28.45 -19.14 54.58
CA MET A 196 29.21 -17.93 54.73
C MET A 196 29.90 -17.99 56.12
N VAL A 197 31.19 -18.16 56.16
CA VAL A 197 31.93 -18.17 57.39
C VAL A 197 32.28 -16.74 57.76
N VAL A 198 31.60 -16.19 58.79
CA VAL A 198 31.91 -14.87 59.34
C VAL A 198 32.48 -15.13 60.77
N ASP A 199 33.71 -14.71 61.01
CA ASP A 199 34.41 -14.89 62.27
C ASP A 199 34.50 -16.34 62.81
N GLY A 200 34.62 -17.31 61.90
CA GLY A 200 34.70 -18.72 62.22
C GLY A 200 33.38 -19.41 62.58
N VAL A 201 32.25 -18.70 62.45
CA VAL A 201 30.93 -19.24 62.66
C VAL A 201 30.27 -19.48 61.31
N GLU A 202 29.90 -20.72 61.02
CA GLU A 202 29.09 -21.06 59.81
C GLU A 202 27.66 -20.49 59.94
N MET A 203 27.41 -19.38 59.26
CA MET A 203 26.08 -18.80 59.15
C MET A 203 25.33 -19.47 58.00
N GLY A 204 24.66 -20.54 58.26
CA GLY A 204 23.72 -21.15 57.34
C GLY A 204 22.53 -20.20 57.11
N THR A 205 22.30 -19.75 55.86
CA THR A 205 21.07 -19.00 55.55
C THR A 205 19.86 -19.90 55.74
N PRO A 206 18.84 -19.48 56.49
CA PRO A 206 17.63 -20.29 56.63
C PRO A 206 17.02 -20.60 55.26
N TRP A 207 16.55 -21.84 55.02
CA TRP A 207 15.99 -22.29 53.75
C TRP A 207 14.88 -21.36 53.21
N TRP A 208 14.07 -20.77 54.10
CA TRP A 208 13.00 -19.86 53.74
C TRP A 208 13.50 -18.52 53.16
N THR A 209 14.69 -18.06 53.49
CA THR A 209 15.26 -16.82 52.92
C THR A 209 15.58 -16.99 51.45
N ALA A 210 16.10 -18.14 51.07
CA ALA A 210 16.34 -18.48 49.69
C ALA A 210 15.03 -18.59 48.89
N ALA A 211 14.00 -19.24 49.47
CA ALA A 211 12.69 -19.32 48.86
C ALA A 211 12.00 -17.95 48.67
N LEU A 212 12.14 -17.08 49.68
CA LEU A 212 11.62 -15.70 49.60
C LEU A 212 12.34 -14.90 48.51
N LEU A 213 13.67 -14.94 48.44
CA LEU A 213 14.45 -14.24 47.43
C LEU A 213 14.10 -14.70 46.04
N ARG A 214 13.93 -15.99 45.81
CA ARG A 214 13.51 -16.56 44.52
C ARG A 214 12.10 -16.12 44.13
N THR A 215 11.16 -16.08 45.09
CA THR A 215 9.81 -15.60 44.85
C THR A 215 9.80 -14.12 44.45
N VAL A 216 10.58 -13.27 45.09
CA VAL A 216 10.74 -11.85 44.76
C VAL A 216 11.44 -11.67 43.41
N ALA A 217 12.41 -12.52 43.07
CA ALA A 217 13.12 -12.46 41.80
C ALA A 217 12.29 -12.93 40.57
N LEU A 218 11.26 -13.78 40.80
CA LEU A 218 10.48 -14.38 39.72
C LEU A 218 9.90 -13.40 38.71
N PRO A 219 9.26 -12.29 39.09
CA PRO A 219 8.76 -11.29 38.13
C PRO A 219 9.88 -10.73 37.24
N PHE A 220 11.07 -10.48 37.81
CA PHE A 220 12.22 -9.96 37.05
C PHE A 220 12.79 -10.99 36.07
N VAL A 221 12.74 -12.26 36.43
CA VAL A 221 13.13 -13.40 35.58
C VAL A 221 12.19 -13.55 34.40
N LEU A 222 10.88 -13.39 34.60
CA LEU A 222 9.89 -13.56 33.56
C LEU A 222 9.68 -12.29 32.70
N ALA A 223 9.92 -11.10 33.24
CA ALA A 223 9.65 -9.83 32.58
C ALA A 223 10.29 -9.68 31.18
N PRO A 224 11.57 -10.04 30.94
CA PRO A 224 12.18 -9.95 29.62
C PRO A 224 11.45 -10.80 28.56
N GLY A 225 11.05 -12.03 28.91
CA GLY A 225 10.28 -12.89 28.03
C GLY A 225 8.89 -12.33 27.70
N LEU A 226 8.17 -11.84 28.72
CA LEU A 226 6.86 -11.20 28.53
C LEU A 226 6.95 -9.94 27.66
N LEU A 227 7.98 -9.11 27.87
CA LEU A 227 8.24 -7.93 27.06
C LEU A 227 8.54 -8.30 25.60
N LEU A 228 9.35 -9.32 25.37
CA LEU A 228 9.63 -9.84 24.03
C LEU A 228 8.35 -10.29 23.31
N CYS A 229 7.47 -11.04 23.98
CA CYS A 229 6.18 -11.46 23.45
C CYS A 229 5.32 -10.26 23.04
N TRP A 230 5.20 -9.27 23.94
CA TRP A 230 4.40 -8.06 23.69
C TRP A 230 4.95 -7.24 22.52
N LEU A 231 6.25 -6.96 22.52
CA LEU A 231 6.90 -6.20 21.43
C LEU A 231 6.77 -6.91 20.09
N ARG A 232 6.93 -8.24 20.06
CA ARG A 232 6.82 -9.02 18.83
C ARG A 232 5.42 -8.98 18.23
N LEU A 233 4.39 -9.23 19.05
CA LEU A 233 3.01 -9.19 18.58
C LEU A 233 2.62 -7.79 18.09
N ARG A 234 3.04 -6.75 18.82
CA ARG A 234 2.81 -5.37 18.42
C ARG A 234 3.47 -5.04 17.07
N ARG A 235 4.74 -5.45 16.90
CA ARG A 235 5.48 -5.25 15.62
C ARG A 235 4.86 -6.05 14.48
N HIS A 236 4.46 -7.28 14.73
CA HIS A 236 3.84 -8.12 13.69
C HIS A 236 2.50 -7.55 13.25
N GLY A 237 1.63 -7.18 14.19
CA GLY A 237 0.34 -6.55 13.88
C GLY A 237 0.47 -5.20 13.17
N SER A 238 1.47 -4.38 13.53
CA SER A 238 1.75 -3.12 12.83
C SER A 238 2.20 -3.38 11.38
N ARG A 239 3.15 -4.28 11.17
CA ARG A 239 3.64 -4.63 9.81
C ARG A 239 2.55 -5.21 8.93
N PHE A 240 1.69 -6.07 9.47
CA PHE A 240 0.57 -6.64 8.74
C PHE A 240 -0.39 -5.55 8.27
N ARG A 241 -0.79 -4.64 9.16
CA ARG A 241 -1.67 -3.50 8.81
C ARG A 241 -1.04 -2.62 7.73
N THR A 242 0.21 -2.20 7.90
CA THR A 242 0.89 -1.34 6.92
C THR A 242 0.99 -2.01 5.54
N LYS A 243 1.30 -3.31 5.50
CA LYS A 243 1.36 -4.06 4.25
C LYS A 243 0.00 -4.08 3.56
N ARG A 244 -1.07 -4.41 4.28
CA ARG A 244 -2.43 -4.46 3.74
C ARG A 244 -2.93 -3.11 3.23
N PHE A 245 -2.69 -2.05 4.00
CA PHE A 245 -3.01 -0.69 3.54
C PHE A 245 -2.28 -0.35 2.23
N ARG A 246 -0.99 -0.66 2.16
CA ARG A 246 -0.21 -0.42 0.95
C ARG A 246 -0.71 -1.23 -0.24
N ASP A 247 -0.96 -2.52 -0.06
CA ASP A 247 -1.41 -3.41 -1.13
C ASP A 247 -2.80 -2.97 -1.64
N GLY A 248 -3.73 -2.63 -0.74
CA GLY A 248 -5.04 -2.06 -1.09
C GLY A 248 -4.95 -0.72 -1.80
N PHE A 249 -4.08 0.17 -1.34
CA PHE A 249 -3.85 1.47 -1.97
C PHE A 249 -3.25 1.34 -3.38
N VAL A 250 -2.31 0.41 -3.58
CA VAL A 250 -1.74 0.14 -4.91
C VAL A 250 -2.79 -0.45 -5.85
N SER A 251 -3.66 -1.36 -5.37
CA SER A 251 -4.75 -1.91 -6.16
C SER A 251 -5.73 -0.82 -6.59
N LEU A 252 -6.18 0.01 -5.65
CA LEU A 252 -7.08 1.11 -5.94
C LEU A 252 -6.50 2.11 -6.96
N ARG A 253 -5.22 2.46 -6.80
CA ARG A 253 -4.55 3.33 -7.78
C ARG A 253 -4.49 2.73 -9.19
N ARG A 254 -4.30 1.41 -9.31
CA ARG A 254 -4.32 0.73 -10.61
C ARG A 254 -5.71 0.76 -11.24
N GLU A 255 -6.74 0.54 -10.46
CA GLU A 255 -8.13 0.62 -10.93
C GLU A 255 -8.48 2.03 -11.40
N LEU A 256 -8.10 3.06 -10.63
CA LEU A 256 -8.29 4.45 -11.04
C LEU A 256 -7.50 4.80 -12.31
N ALA A 257 -6.25 4.34 -12.44
CA ALA A 257 -5.47 4.56 -13.66
C ALA A 257 -6.10 3.88 -14.88
N SER A 258 -6.69 2.69 -14.72
CA SER A 258 -7.41 2.00 -15.80
C SER A 258 -8.69 2.74 -16.17
N ALA A 259 -9.45 3.22 -15.19
CA ALA A 259 -10.65 4.02 -15.42
C ALA A 259 -10.31 5.34 -16.15
N ARG A 260 -9.19 5.98 -15.78
CA ARG A 260 -8.67 7.17 -16.44
C ARG A 260 -8.32 6.89 -17.92
N ALA A 261 -7.61 5.81 -18.21
CA ALA A 261 -7.26 5.45 -19.58
C ALA A 261 -8.50 5.23 -20.45
N ILE A 262 -9.56 4.61 -19.91
CA ILE A 262 -10.84 4.45 -20.58
C ILE A 262 -11.52 5.82 -20.80
N HIS A 263 -11.51 6.68 -19.80
CA HIS A 263 -12.08 8.02 -19.90
C HIS A 263 -11.35 8.87 -20.95
N GLU A 264 -10.02 8.88 -20.94
CA GLU A 264 -9.22 9.62 -21.92
C GLU A 264 -9.34 9.05 -23.35
N SER A 265 -9.72 7.78 -23.52
CA SER A 265 -9.88 7.14 -24.83
C SER A 265 -11.05 7.68 -25.65
N ILE A 266 -12.01 8.38 -25.02
CA ILE A 266 -13.12 9.04 -25.73
C ILE A 266 -12.74 10.42 -26.28
N PHE A 267 -11.60 10.99 -25.85
CA PHE A 267 -11.15 12.30 -26.31
C PHE A 267 -10.75 12.19 -27.80
N PRO A 268 -11.08 13.20 -28.60
CA PRO A 268 -10.74 13.19 -30.02
C PRO A 268 -9.24 13.28 -30.24
N GLY A 269 -8.76 12.77 -31.37
CA GLY A 269 -7.40 13.03 -31.84
C GLY A 269 -7.17 14.52 -32.15
N GLN A 270 -5.95 14.99 -31.98
CA GLN A 270 -5.57 16.31 -32.46
C GLN A 270 -5.34 16.25 -33.96
N GLU A 271 -5.87 17.23 -34.71
CA GLU A 271 -5.80 17.30 -36.17
C GLU A 271 -5.19 18.64 -36.60
N PRO A 272 -3.86 18.84 -36.45
CA PRO A 272 -3.22 20.12 -36.74
C PRO A 272 -3.15 20.49 -38.21
N ASP A 273 -3.24 19.50 -39.11
CA ASP A 273 -3.06 19.66 -40.56
C ASP A 273 -4.39 19.61 -41.35
N ALA A 274 -5.52 19.57 -40.66
CA ALA A 274 -6.85 19.60 -41.30
C ALA A 274 -7.16 20.99 -41.88
N ALA A 275 -8.14 21.07 -42.77
CA ALA A 275 -8.63 22.34 -43.35
C ALA A 275 -9.08 23.35 -42.26
N VAL A 276 -9.69 22.83 -41.19
CA VAL A 276 -9.92 23.52 -39.93
C VAL A 276 -9.12 22.76 -38.87
N PRO A 277 -7.89 23.16 -38.53
CA PRO A 277 -7.08 22.48 -37.53
C PRO A 277 -7.79 22.41 -36.18
N PHE A 278 -7.62 21.29 -35.49
CA PHE A 278 -8.17 21.11 -34.13
C PHE A 278 -7.07 20.72 -33.14
N ARG A 279 -7.02 21.45 -32.03
CA ARG A 279 -6.08 21.20 -30.91
C ARG A 279 -6.82 21.39 -29.59
N TYR A 280 -6.38 20.67 -28.57
CA TYR A 280 -6.79 20.91 -27.18
C TYR A 280 -5.64 20.67 -26.22
N THR A 281 -5.76 21.26 -25.05
CA THR A 281 -4.92 20.96 -23.89
C THR A 281 -5.81 20.69 -22.72
N PHE A 282 -5.67 19.50 -22.11
CA PHE A 282 -6.41 19.08 -20.93
C PHE A 282 -5.46 18.85 -19.76
N LYS A 283 -5.76 19.47 -18.63
CA LYS A 283 -5.02 19.32 -17.38
C LYS A 283 -6.02 19.05 -16.25
N PRO A 284 -6.29 17.79 -15.93
CA PRO A 284 -7.25 17.45 -14.89
C PRO A 284 -6.73 17.86 -13.51
N ALA A 285 -7.64 18.29 -12.62
CA ALA A 285 -7.36 18.56 -11.21
C ALA A 285 -7.26 17.27 -10.40
N GLN A 286 -8.00 16.24 -10.79
CA GLN A 286 -8.04 14.91 -10.18
C GLN A 286 -7.75 13.80 -11.20
N ASP A 287 -7.79 12.54 -10.75
CA ASP A 287 -7.57 11.39 -11.64
C ASP A 287 -8.59 11.26 -12.76
N LEU A 288 -9.83 11.77 -12.59
CA LEU A 288 -10.93 11.76 -13.53
C LEU A 288 -11.63 13.13 -13.53
N GLY A 289 -11.91 13.67 -14.73
CA GLY A 289 -12.52 14.97 -14.91
C GLY A 289 -13.98 14.91 -15.42
N GLY A 290 -14.67 16.05 -15.28
CA GLY A 290 -16.01 16.30 -15.83
C GLY A 290 -15.99 16.93 -17.23
N ASP A 291 -14.84 17.42 -17.65
CA ASP A 291 -14.64 18.14 -18.91
C ASP A 291 -14.42 17.19 -20.08
N PHE A 292 -15.06 17.46 -21.20
CA PHE A 292 -14.99 16.60 -22.37
C PHE A 292 -15.07 17.39 -23.68
N PRO A 293 -14.07 17.29 -24.59
CA PRO A 293 -14.12 17.84 -25.91
C PRO A 293 -14.59 16.79 -26.93
N ALA A 294 -15.42 17.16 -27.89
CA ALA A 294 -15.71 16.34 -29.07
C ALA A 294 -15.53 17.16 -30.34
N THR A 295 -15.11 16.51 -31.43
CA THR A 295 -15.00 17.14 -32.75
C THR A 295 -15.12 16.11 -33.84
N TRP A 296 -15.69 16.54 -34.99
CA TRP A 296 -15.72 15.77 -36.23
C TRP A 296 -15.87 16.71 -37.41
N VAL A 297 -15.52 16.23 -38.60
CA VAL A 297 -15.75 16.93 -39.87
C VAL A 297 -17.02 16.38 -40.47
N ARG A 298 -17.92 17.26 -40.88
CA ARG A 298 -19.19 16.94 -41.58
C ARG A 298 -18.91 16.67 -43.07
N GLU A 299 -19.86 16.09 -43.77
CA GLU A 299 -19.77 15.82 -45.22
C GLU A 299 -19.64 17.11 -46.08
N ASP A 300 -20.19 18.23 -45.60
CA ASP A 300 -20.06 19.54 -46.24
C ASP A 300 -18.70 20.21 -45.99
N GLY A 301 -17.81 19.56 -45.27
CA GLY A 301 -16.47 20.09 -44.92
C GLY A 301 -16.47 21.03 -43.71
N ALA A 302 -17.61 21.34 -43.12
CA ALA A 302 -17.67 22.10 -41.86
C ALA A 302 -17.16 21.25 -40.69
N ARG A 303 -16.47 21.87 -39.72
CA ARG A 303 -16.05 21.21 -38.50
C ARG A 303 -17.00 21.49 -37.35
N MET A 304 -17.46 20.42 -36.71
CA MET A 304 -18.15 20.52 -35.42
C MET A 304 -17.17 20.48 -34.30
N VAL A 305 -17.34 21.37 -33.31
CA VAL A 305 -16.58 21.41 -32.05
C VAL A 305 -17.56 21.51 -30.91
N LEU A 306 -17.48 20.61 -29.99
CA LEU A 306 -18.31 20.58 -28.79
C LEU A 306 -17.39 20.53 -27.57
N LEU A 307 -17.66 21.38 -26.58
CA LEU A 307 -17.03 21.36 -25.27
C LEU A 307 -18.14 21.21 -24.25
N VAL A 308 -18.03 20.19 -23.39
CA VAL A 308 -19.00 19.90 -22.33
C VAL A 308 -18.27 19.90 -21.01
N ASP A 309 -18.91 20.49 -20.01
CA ASP A 309 -18.47 20.47 -18.63
C ASP A 309 -19.63 19.97 -17.75
N VAL A 310 -19.43 18.85 -17.09
CA VAL A 310 -20.40 18.18 -16.20
C VAL A 310 -20.18 18.62 -14.77
N PHE A 311 -21.19 19.19 -14.13
CA PHE A 311 -21.12 19.66 -12.75
C PHE A 311 -20.57 18.62 -11.77
N GLY A 312 -19.54 19.00 -11.05
CA GLY A 312 -18.86 18.19 -10.06
C GLY A 312 -17.59 17.55 -10.61
N HIS A 313 -16.88 16.83 -9.76
CA HIS A 313 -15.57 16.27 -10.08
C HIS A 313 -15.46 14.78 -9.74
N GLY A 314 -14.50 14.12 -10.33
CA GLY A 314 -14.15 12.74 -10.03
C GLY A 314 -15.01 11.70 -10.77
N LEU A 315 -15.16 10.52 -10.18
CA LEU A 315 -15.78 9.37 -10.85
C LEU A 315 -17.21 9.60 -11.30
N ARG A 316 -18.00 10.38 -10.55
CA ARG A 316 -19.40 10.64 -10.89
C ARG A 316 -19.54 11.45 -12.17
N SER A 317 -18.81 12.56 -12.31
CA SER A 317 -18.81 13.40 -13.50
C SER A 317 -18.22 12.66 -14.71
N ALA A 318 -17.13 11.91 -14.53
CA ALA A 318 -16.54 11.09 -15.57
C ALA A 318 -17.53 10.02 -16.13
N LEU A 319 -18.35 9.39 -15.28
CA LEU A 319 -19.40 8.47 -15.74
C LEU A 319 -20.52 9.16 -16.49
N ALA A 320 -20.87 10.41 -16.11
CA ALA A 320 -21.83 11.21 -16.86
C ALA A 320 -21.27 11.62 -18.24
N VAL A 321 -19.99 12.00 -18.30
CA VAL A 321 -19.27 12.27 -19.56
C VAL A 321 -19.32 11.05 -20.51
N GLN A 322 -19.05 9.84 -20.00
CA GLN A 322 -19.14 8.62 -20.82
C GLN A 322 -20.52 8.41 -21.43
N ARG A 323 -21.58 8.70 -20.68
CA ARG A 323 -22.97 8.61 -21.19
C ARG A 323 -23.26 9.67 -22.25
N LEU A 324 -22.80 10.92 -21.99
CA LEU A 324 -22.95 12.02 -22.94
C LEU A 324 -22.18 11.75 -24.23
N ALA A 325 -20.97 11.22 -24.15
CA ALA A 325 -20.19 10.84 -25.33
C ALA A 325 -20.91 9.79 -26.19
N GLY A 326 -21.55 8.79 -25.57
CA GLY A 326 -22.36 7.82 -26.27
C GLY A 326 -23.59 8.44 -26.93
N GLU A 327 -24.24 9.40 -26.27
CA GLU A 327 -25.40 10.12 -26.84
C GLU A 327 -24.99 11.04 -27.99
N ILE A 328 -23.86 11.73 -27.90
CA ILE A 328 -23.29 12.55 -28.98
C ILE A 328 -23.03 11.68 -30.21
N GLU A 329 -22.43 10.51 -30.04
CA GLU A 329 -22.20 9.59 -31.18
C GLU A 329 -23.49 9.07 -31.77
N ARG A 330 -24.50 8.76 -30.97
CA ARG A 330 -25.81 8.33 -31.44
C ARG A 330 -26.46 9.42 -32.31
N LEU A 331 -26.53 10.66 -31.82
CA LEU A 331 -27.11 11.80 -32.51
C LEU A 331 -26.38 12.08 -33.84
N ARG A 332 -25.04 12.03 -33.84
CA ARG A 332 -24.19 12.22 -35.02
C ARG A 332 -24.41 11.14 -36.08
N LEU A 333 -24.60 9.88 -35.67
CA LEU A 333 -24.87 8.77 -36.63
C LEU A 333 -26.29 8.80 -37.17
N GLU A 334 -27.27 9.26 -36.39
CA GLU A 334 -28.65 9.43 -36.85
C GLU A 334 -28.81 10.58 -37.86
N ASP A 335 -28.11 11.69 -37.62
CA ASP A 335 -28.05 12.84 -38.53
C ASP A 335 -26.61 13.33 -38.74
N PRO A 336 -25.89 12.84 -39.76
CA PRO A 336 -24.53 13.30 -40.06
C PRO A 336 -24.40 14.79 -40.36
N MET A 337 -25.54 15.43 -40.72
CA MET A 337 -25.62 16.86 -41.00
C MET A 337 -26.23 17.67 -39.84
N ILE A 338 -26.30 17.11 -38.65
CA ILE A 338 -26.87 17.75 -37.47
C ILE A 338 -26.24 19.13 -37.21
N ASP A 339 -27.08 20.14 -36.96
CA ASP A 339 -26.63 21.48 -36.60
C ASP A 339 -26.48 21.67 -35.09
N PRO A 340 -25.72 22.72 -34.61
CA PRO A 340 -25.47 22.96 -33.20
C PRO A 340 -26.73 22.94 -32.33
N ALA A 341 -27.78 23.67 -32.73
CA ALA A 341 -29.02 23.71 -31.94
C ALA A 341 -29.70 22.33 -31.85
N GLN A 342 -29.71 21.56 -32.94
CA GLN A 342 -30.34 20.23 -32.96
C GLN A 342 -29.55 19.26 -32.03
N LEU A 343 -28.23 19.25 -32.10
CA LEU A 343 -27.38 18.46 -31.22
C LEU A 343 -27.62 18.85 -29.76
N MET A 344 -27.58 20.14 -29.44
CA MET A 344 -27.72 20.65 -28.08
C MET A 344 -29.12 20.40 -27.51
N ASN A 345 -30.19 20.47 -28.32
CA ASN A 345 -31.54 20.08 -27.92
C ASN A 345 -31.62 18.57 -27.60
N GLY A 346 -30.96 17.72 -28.42
CA GLY A 346 -30.87 16.29 -28.15
C GLY A 346 -30.16 16.00 -26.80
N LEU A 347 -29.01 16.65 -26.56
CA LEU A 347 -28.27 16.53 -25.32
C LEU A 347 -29.04 17.10 -24.12
N HIS A 348 -29.73 18.23 -24.30
CA HIS A 348 -30.58 18.82 -23.27
C HIS A 348 -31.64 17.83 -22.77
N ARG A 349 -32.39 17.24 -23.74
CA ARG A 349 -33.42 16.26 -23.44
C ARG A 349 -32.83 14.99 -22.78
N TYR A 350 -31.65 14.53 -23.21
CA TYR A 350 -30.97 13.41 -22.58
C TYR A 350 -30.59 13.75 -21.14
N CYS A 351 -30.02 14.91 -20.90
CA CYS A 351 -29.68 15.40 -19.54
C CYS A 351 -30.93 15.48 -18.65
N GLU A 352 -32.04 16.02 -19.16
CA GLU A 352 -33.30 16.12 -18.43
C GLU A 352 -33.87 14.75 -18.06
N LEU A 353 -33.89 13.80 -19.01
CA LEU A 353 -34.53 12.49 -18.79
C LEU A 353 -33.63 11.51 -17.97
N VAL A 354 -32.31 11.60 -18.14
CA VAL A 354 -31.38 10.58 -17.64
C VAL A 354 -30.48 11.10 -16.54
N LEU A 355 -29.82 12.25 -16.74
CA LEU A 355 -28.79 12.73 -15.81
C LEU A 355 -29.38 13.49 -14.62
N SER A 356 -30.48 14.24 -14.81
CA SER A 356 -31.14 15.00 -13.74
C SER A 356 -31.58 14.11 -12.55
N ARG A 357 -31.97 12.84 -12.83
CA ARG A 357 -32.29 11.85 -11.79
C ARG A 357 -31.13 11.57 -10.83
N HIS A 358 -29.92 11.86 -11.26
CA HIS A 358 -28.69 11.73 -10.48
C HIS A 358 -28.13 13.08 -10.02
N GLN A 359 -28.94 14.17 -10.16
CA GLN A 359 -28.53 15.55 -9.87
C GLN A 359 -27.26 15.95 -10.64
N SER A 360 -27.12 15.45 -11.85
CA SER A 360 -26.03 15.80 -12.75
C SER A 360 -26.57 16.69 -13.87
N TYR A 361 -25.97 17.85 -14.02
CA TYR A 361 -26.25 18.86 -15.02
C TYR A 361 -24.95 19.13 -15.79
N ALA A 362 -25.05 19.78 -16.94
CA ALA A 362 -23.86 20.12 -17.72
C ALA A 362 -23.99 21.49 -18.35
N THR A 363 -22.89 22.20 -18.49
CA THR A 363 -22.76 23.31 -19.42
C THR A 363 -22.08 22.81 -20.68
N ALA A 364 -22.40 23.42 -21.83
CA ALA A 364 -21.77 23.06 -23.08
C ALA A 364 -21.82 24.18 -24.13
N ILE A 365 -20.79 24.22 -24.97
CA ILE A 365 -20.84 25.01 -26.21
C ILE A 365 -20.60 24.11 -27.42
N CYS A 366 -21.50 24.20 -28.38
CA CYS A 366 -21.37 23.53 -29.68
C CYS A 366 -21.22 24.57 -30.79
N ALA A 367 -20.18 24.43 -31.60
CA ALA A 367 -19.90 25.31 -32.72
C ALA A 367 -19.69 24.54 -34.03
N LYS A 368 -20.39 24.94 -35.09
CA LYS A 368 -20.15 24.53 -36.47
C LYS A 368 -19.30 25.60 -37.15
N ILE A 369 -18.12 25.26 -37.55
CA ILE A 369 -17.15 26.14 -38.21
C ILE A 369 -17.18 25.80 -39.70
N ASP A 370 -17.75 26.69 -40.53
CA ASP A 370 -17.85 26.52 -41.99
C ASP A 370 -16.89 27.48 -42.69
N PRO A 371 -15.72 27.04 -43.11
CA PRO A 371 -14.74 27.88 -43.78
C PRO A 371 -15.20 28.27 -45.20
N ALA A 372 -16.10 27.50 -45.86
CA ALA A 372 -16.60 27.79 -47.18
C ALA A 372 -17.66 28.88 -47.16
N ALA A 373 -18.53 28.88 -46.17
CA ALA A 373 -19.50 29.92 -45.91
C ALA A 373 -18.91 31.15 -45.19
N GLY A 374 -17.75 30.99 -44.51
CA GLY A 374 -17.12 32.06 -43.75
C GLY A 374 -17.87 32.39 -42.47
N VAL A 375 -18.51 31.40 -41.84
CA VAL A 375 -19.32 31.60 -40.62
C VAL A 375 -19.08 30.52 -39.56
N ILE A 376 -19.28 30.92 -38.31
CA ILE A 376 -19.48 30.00 -37.16
C ILE A 376 -20.93 30.07 -36.73
N THR A 377 -21.63 28.94 -36.75
CA THR A 377 -22.95 28.81 -36.12
C THR A 377 -22.78 28.09 -34.79
N PHE A 378 -23.33 28.62 -33.68
CA PHE A 378 -23.12 28.07 -32.34
C PHE A 378 -24.35 28.10 -31.45
N THR A 379 -24.39 27.22 -30.49
CA THR A 379 -25.28 27.21 -29.33
C THR A 379 -24.43 27.10 -28.09
N ASN A 380 -24.60 27.99 -27.13
CA ASN A 380 -23.87 28.02 -25.86
C ASN A 380 -24.86 27.88 -24.69
N ALA A 381 -24.89 26.70 -24.09
CA ALA A 381 -25.77 26.35 -22.95
C ALA A 381 -25.08 26.62 -21.63
N ALA A 382 -25.17 27.88 -21.18
CA ALA A 382 -24.61 28.36 -19.91
C ALA A 382 -23.12 28.07 -19.69
N HIS A 383 -22.38 27.77 -20.79
CA HIS A 383 -20.94 27.55 -20.74
C HIS A 383 -20.18 28.88 -20.77
N PRO A 384 -18.94 28.98 -20.24
CA PRO A 384 -18.13 30.19 -20.37
C PRO A 384 -18.08 30.69 -21.82
N PRO A 385 -18.06 32.03 -22.03
CA PRO A 385 -18.03 32.59 -23.39
C PRO A 385 -16.83 32.11 -24.17
N ALA A 386 -17.06 31.60 -25.38
CA ALA A 386 -15.95 31.29 -26.30
C ALA A 386 -15.52 32.55 -27.07
N PHE A 387 -14.38 32.45 -27.73
CA PHE A 387 -13.78 33.53 -28.47
C PHE A 387 -13.55 33.17 -29.95
N VAL A 388 -13.76 34.16 -30.84
CA VAL A 388 -13.20 34.16 -32.19
C VAL A 388 -12.03 35.16 -32.20
N ARG A 389 -10.82 34.62 -32.25
CA ARG A 389 -9.59 35.40 -32.30
C ARG A 389 -9.25 35.78 -33.76
N PRO A 390 -9.10 37.09 -34.07
CA PRO A 390 -8.75 37.51 -35.43
C PRO A 390 -7.29 37.13 -35.78
N ALA A 391 -7.03 36.88 -37.09
CA ALA A 391 -5.75 36.47 -37.65
C ALA A 391 -4.56 37.38 -37.27
N GLY A 392 -4.82 38.66 -37.21
CA GLY A 392 -3.76 39.70 -36.91
C GLY A 392 -3.60 40.02 -35.45
N GLY A 393 -4.25 39.34 -34.53
CA GLY A 393 -4.42 39.78 -33.15
C GLY A 393 -5.49 40.90 -33.04
N GLY A 394 -5.65 41.46 -31.85
CA GLY A 394 -6.69 42.44 -31.54
C GLY A 394 -7.81 41.84 -30.69
N THR A 395 -8.84 42.61 -30.38
CA THR A 395 -9.89 42.22 -29.47
C THR A 395 -10.69 41.01 -30.01
N PRO A 396 -10.66 39.83 -29.36
CA PRO A 396 -11.44 38.67 -29.77
C PRO A 396 -12.95 38.98 -29.68
N ARG A 397 -13.70 38.48 -30.63
CA ARG A 397 -15.17 38.50 -30.58
C ARG A 397 -15.65 37.44 -29.59
N THR A 398 -16.62 37.77 -28.76
CA THR A 398 -17.17 36.88 -27.74
C THR A 398 -18.41 36.16 -28.29
N LEU A 399 -18.46 34.87 -28.03
CA LEU A 399 -19.64 34.02 -28.28
C LEU A 399 -20.29 33.73 -26.93
N ASP A 400 -21.16 34.61 -26.49
CA ASP A 400 -21.81 34.55 -25.18
C ASP A 400 -22.82 33.41 -25.07
N SER A 401 -23.19 33.03 -23.85
CA SER A 401 -24.25 32.07 -23.60
C SER A 401 -25.58 32.57 -24.16
N ASN A 402 -26.26 31.74 -24.94
CA ASN A 402 -27.60 32.01 -25.55
C ASN A 402 -28.64 30.99 -25.09
N ALA A 403 -28.28 30.03 -24.23
CA ALA A 403 -29.20 29.04 -23.67
C ALA A 403 -28.84 28.74 -22.21
N GLY A 404 -29.76 28.18 -21.46
CA GLY A 404 -29.49 27.76 -20.07
C GLY A 404 -28.80 26.42 -19.96
N VAL A 405 -28.55 25.98 -18.71
CA VAL A 405 -27.85 24.74 -18.37
C VAL A 405 -28.58 23.52 -18.94
N LEU A 406 -27.85 22.58 -19.52
CA LEU A 406 -28.41 21.33 -20.04
C LEU A 406 -29.07 20.48 -18.94
N GLY A 407 -30.30 20.07 -19.18
CA GLY A 407 -31.12 19.27 -18.28
C GLY A 407 -31.96 20.08 -17.28
N MET A 408 -31.91 21.42 -17.30
CA MET A 408 -32.88 22.25 -16.59
C MET A 408 -34.18 22.37 -17.35
N PRO A 409 -35.36 22.25 -16.71
CA PRO A 409 -36.65 22.31 -17.38
C PRO A 409 -36.93 23.69 -18.02
N ASP A 410 -37.91 23.75 -18.91
CA ASP A 410 -38.47 24.96 -19.51
C ASP A 410 -37.55 25.75 -20.47
N GLN A 411 -36.67 25.06 -21.22
CA GLN A 411 -35.71 25.70 -22.13
C GLN A 411 -35.82 25.25 -23.62
N ASP A 412 -36.88 24.57 -24.03
CA ASP A 412 -37.05 24.12 -25.41
C ASP A 412 -37.70 25.18 -26.33
N PRO A 413 -37.24 25.31 -27.55
CA PRO A 413 -35.99 24.82 -28.16
C PRO A 413 -34.78 25.74 -27.87
N LEU A 414 -33.58 25.16 -27.71
CA LEU A 414 -32.36 25.94 -27.60
C LEU A 414 -32.03 26.66 -28.90
N PRO A 415 -31.71 27.98 -28.88
CA PRO A 415 -31.41 28.74 -30.07
C PRO A 415 -30.00 28.49 -30.62
N GLN A 416 -29.71 28.96 -31.82
CA GLN A 416 -28.37 29.10 -32.36
C GLN A 416 -28.13 30.50 -32.91
N ASP A 417 -26.93 30.98 -32.78
CA ASP A 417 -26.48 32.25 -33.36
C ASP A 417 -25.37 32.03 -34.39
N THR A 418 -25.14 33.03 -35.21
CA THR A 418 -24.14 32.96 -36.30
C THR A 418 -23.24 34.18 -36.26
N VAL A 419 -21.93 33.95 -36.42
CA VAL A 419 -20.89 35.01 -36.43
C VAL A 419 -19.97 34.77 -37.64
N ASP A 420 -19.61 35.82 -38.36
CA ASP A 420 -18.68 35.74 -39.47
C ASP A 420 -17.28 35.34 -39.01
N ILE A 421 -16.54 34.57 -39.81
CA ILE A 421 -15.16 34.18 -39.54
C ILE A 421 -14.31 34.28 -40.79
N GLY A 422 -13.13 34.85 -40.70
CA GLY A 422 -12.20 35.05 -41.81
C GLY A 422 -11.06 34.02 -41.85
N ALA A 423 -10.33 34.06 -42.98
CA ALA A 423 -9.10 33.28 -43.09
C ALA A 423 -8.08 33.73 -42.02
N GLY A 424 -7.48 32.77 -41.32
CA GLY A 424 -6.52 33.01 -40.23
C GLY A 424 -7.17 33.24 -38.87
N ASP A 425 -8.52 33.41 -38.81
CA ASP A 425 -9.21 33.46 -37.51
C ASP A 425 -9.24 32.08 -36.83
N ALA A 426 -9.37 32.07 -35.51
CA ALA A 426 -9.45 30.84 -34.73
C ALA A 426 -10.57 30.90 -33.69
N PHE A 427 -11.37 29.83 -33.61
CA PHE A 427 -12.31 29.59 -32.51
C PHE A 427 -11.57 29.02 -31.29
N ILE A 428 -11.84 29.55 -30.10
CA ILE A 428 -11.25 29.13 -28.84
C ILE A 428 -12.35 29.02 -27.80
N ALA A 429 -12.49 27.85 -27.19
CA ALA A 429 -13.38 27.61 -26.05
C ALA A 429 -12.58 26.97 -24.89
N TYR A 430 -13.10 27.10 -23.70
CA TYR A 430 -12.41 26.66 -22.46
C TYR A 430 -13.43 26.44 -21.35
N THR A 431 -13.10 25.56 -20.39
CA THR A 431 -13.94 25.33 -19.19
C THR A 431 -13.69 26.36 -18.11
N ASP A 432 -14.59 26.45 -17.15
CA ASP A 432 -14.57 27.46 -16.09
C ASP A 432 -13.29 27.39 -15.23
N GLY A 433 -12.67 26.21 -15.10
CA GLY A 433 -11.37 26.04 -14.43
C GLY A 433 -10.24 26.95 -14.99
N VAL A 434 -10.41 27.50 -16.20
CA VAL A 434 -9.47 28.52 -16.73
C VAL A 434 -9.67 29.87 -16.08
N ILE A 435 -10.90 30.38 -16.06
CA ILE A 435 -11.22 31.74 -15.59
C ILE A 435 -11.40 31.80 -14.08
N GLU A 436 -11.80 30.71 -13.45
CA GLU A 436 -11.96 30.58 -11.99
C GLU A 436 -10.66 30.21 -11.28
N ALA A 437 -9.61 29.86 -12.01
CA ALA A 437 -8.28 29.54 -11.49
C ALA A 437 -7.79 30.63 -10.51
N GLN A 438 -7.54 30.27 -9.25
CA GLN A 438 -7.16 31.19 -8.20
C GLN A 438 -5.67 31.22 -7.96
N ASN A 439 -5.12 32.43 -7.82
CA ASN A 439 -3.75 32.64 -7.36
C ASN A 439 -3.66 32.45 -5.81
N PRO A 440 -2.45 32.46 -5.23
CA PRO A 440 -2.29 32.35 -3.76
C PRO A 440 -2.98 33.45 -2.96
N ALA A 441 -3.32 34.59 -3.59
CA ALA A 441 -4.09 35.68 -2.98
C ALA A 441 -5.61 35.48 -3.14
N ARG A 442 -6.05 34.31 -3.67
CA ARG A 442 -7.48 34.00 -3.94
C ARG A 442 -8.14 34.91 -4.97
N GLN A 443 -7.37 35.46 -5.91
CA GLN A 443 -7.90 36.23 -7.03
C GLN A 443 -8.02 35.29 -8.22
N SER A 444 -9.20 35.23 -8.85
CA SER A 444 -9.43 34.46 -10.06
C SER A 444 -8.69 35.08 -11.25
N LEU A 445 -8.28 34.25 -12.22
CA LEU A 445 -7.69 34.74 -13.47
C LEU A 445 -8.67 35.71 -14.19
N GLY A 446 -9.93 35.29 -14.28
CA GLY A 446 -11.02 36.10 -14.82
C GLY A 446 -11.04 36.21 -16.34
N LEU A 447 -12.21 36.55 -16.86
CA LEU A 447 -12.46 36.67 -18.30
C LEU A 447 -11.62 37.77 -18.96
N ASP A 448 -11.43 38.92 -18.27
CA ASP A 448 -10.73 40.06 -18.83
C ASP A 448 -9.22 39.78 -19.04
N ASN A 449 -8.57 39.08 -18.09
CA ASN A 449 -7.18 38.70 -18.25
C ASN A 449 -7.00 37.67 -19.39
N LEU A 450 -7.92 36.73 -19.51
CA LEU A 450 -7.90 35.77 -20.63
C LEU A 450 -8.12 36.49 -21.96
N ARG A 451 -9.11 37.39 -22.05
CA ARG A 451 -9.37 38.23 -23.25
C ARG A 451 -8.14 39.10 -23.61
N ALA A 452 -7.54 39.75 -22.64
CA ALA A 452 -6.31 40.52 -22.85
C ALA A 452 -5.18 39.64 -23.41
N THR A 453 -4.99 38.45 -22.84
CA THR A 453 -3.99 37.48 -23.34
C THR A 453 -4.27 37.09 -24.79
N LEU A 454 -5.51 36.73 -25.13
CA LEU A 454 -5.89 36.33 -26.49
C LEU A 454 -5.83 37.49 -27.51
N SER A 455 -5.81 38.74 -27.04
CA SER A 455 -5.70 39.95 -27.91
C SER A 455 -4.27 40.19 -28.40
N HIS A 456 -3.27 39.59 -27.79
CA HIS A 456 -1.87 39.77 -28.20
C HIS A 456 -1.61 39.25 -29.61
N ARG A 457 -0.82 40.03 -30.40
CA ARG A 457 -0.50 39.68 -31.77
C ARG A 457 0.45 38.47 -31.85
N ASP A 458 1.43 38.44 -30.96
CA ASP A 458 2.54 37.48 -30.98
C ASP A 458 2.26 36.25 -30.11
N LEU A 459 1.03 35.71 -30.17
CA LEU A 459 0.74 34.44 -29.49
C LEU A 459 1.38 33.27 -30.22
N PRO A 460 1.84 32.25 -29.48
CA PRO A 460 2.24 30.96 -30.07
C PRO A 460 1.17 30.35 -30.94
N SER A 461 1.55 29.59 -31.95
CA SER A 461 0.58 28.85 -32.81
C SER A 461 -0.27 27.86 -32.00
N ASP A 462 0.23 27.35 -30.91
CA ASP A 462 -0.50 26.54 -29.94
C ASP A 462 -1.00 27.39 -28.76
N VAL A 463 -2.12 28.06 -28.99
CA VAL A 463 -2.78 28.90 -27.99
C VAL A 463 -3.28 28.05 -26.80
N THR A 464 -3.67 26.79 -27.03
CA THR A 464 -4.22 25.93 -25.96
C THR A 464 -3.19 25.65 -24.88
N THR A 465 -1.98 25.27 -25.27
CA THR A 465 -0.84 25.09 -24.36
C THR A 465 -0.43 26.41 -23.68
N HIS A 466 -0.49 27.54 -24.40
CA HIS A 466 -0.16 28.85 -23.83
C HIS A 466 -1.11 29.24 -22.71
N VAL A 467 -2.43 29.14 -22.94
CA VAL A 467 -3.46 29.44 -21.92
C VAL A 467 -3.34 28.48 -20.72
N ALA A 468 -3.14 27.19 -20.95
CA ALA A 468 -2.94 26.24 -19.86
C ALA A 468 -1.66 26.53 -19.04
N SER A 469 -0.61 27.05 -19.67
CA SER A 469 0.62 27.48 -18.99
C SER A 469 0.43 28.78 -18.22
N LEU A 470 -0.41 29.69 -18.72
CA LEU A 470 -0.81 30.91 -18.00
C LEU A 470 -1.53 30.52 -16.68
N VAL A 471 -2.48 29.58 -16.74
CA VAL A 471 -3.19 29.08 -15.55
C VAL A 471 -2.20 28.46 -14.56
N ASP A 472 -1.26 27.61 -15.00
CA ASP A 472 -0.26 27.02 -14.11
C ASP A 472 0.63 28.09 -13.44
N SER A 473 1.00 29.11 -14.19
CA SER A 473 1.80 30.22 -13.65
C SER A 473 1.01 31.05 -12.64
N TRP A 474 -0.27 31.30 -12.92
CA TRP A 474 -1.18 32.06 -12.08
C TRP A 474 -1.44 31.32 -10.75
N THR A 475 -1.73 30.02 -10.81
CA THR A 475 -2.03 29.18 -9.66
C THR A 475 -0.80 28.66 -8.92
N ARG A 476 0.42 28.90 -9.45
CA ARG A 476 1.66 28.27 -9.01
C ARG A 476 1.60 26.73 -9.00
N GLY A 477 0.91 26.16 -9.99
CA GLY A 477 0.76 24.73 -10.17
C GLY A 477 -0.29 24.07 -9.31
N ARG A 478 -1.03 24.81 -8.47
CA ARG A 478 -2.18 24.28 -7.73
C ARG A 478 -3.44 24.50 -8.54
N ARG A 479 -4.16 23.41 -8.80
CA ARG A 479 -5.44 23.43 -9.52
C ARG A 479 -6.53 22.86 -8.64
N ASP A 480 -7.63 23.59 -8.54
CA ASP A 480 -8.80 23.20 -7.76
C ASP A 480 -9.90 22.62 -8.69
N ASP A 481 -9.81 22.90 -10.02
CA ASP A 481 -10.72 22.37 -11.04
C ASP A 481 -9.98 21.93 -12.32
N ASP A 482 -10.70 21.21 -13.21
CA ASP A 482 -10.19 20.75 -14.49
C ASP A 482 -9.95 21.96 -15.43
N VAL A 483 -8.87 21.92 -16.19
CA VAL A 483 -8.52 22.95 -17.16
C VAL A 483 -8.51 22.33 -18.55
N LEU A 484 -9.54 22.63 -19.35
CA LEU A 484 -9.62 22.22 -20.74
C LEU A 484 -9.73 23.46 -21.62
N VAL A 485 -8.85 23.52 -22.61
CA VAL A 485 -8.85 24.57 -23.65
C VAL A 485 -8.86 23.90 -25.00
N VAL A 486 -9.78 24.28 -25.86
CA VAL A 486 -9.87 23.80 -27.25
C VAL A 486 -9.68 24.95 -28.22
N MET A 487 -9.07 24.67 -29.37
CA MET A 487 -8.90 25.62 -30.48
C MET A 487 -9.20 24.91 -31.79
N ALA A 488 -10.05 25.57 -32.61
CA ALA A 488 -10.25 25.20 -33.99
C ALA A 488 -9.80 26.36 -34.89
N GLY A 489 -8.82 26.10 -35.73
CA GLY A 489 -8.13 27.12 -36.51
C GLY A 489 -6.62 27.19 -36.19
N PRO A 490 -5.87 28.14 -36.79
CA PRO A 490 -6.34 29.18 -37.69
C PRO A 490 -6.89 28.62 -39.02
N LEU A 491 -7.97 29.21 -39.52
CA LEU A 491 -8.57 28.77 -40.78
C LEU A 491 -7.59 28.95 -41.93
N GLN A 492 -7.37 27.90 -42.68
CA GLN A 492 -6.61 28.02 -43.92
C GLN A 492 -7.44 28.78 -44.95
N PRO A 493 -6.81 29.64 -45.80
CA PRO A 493 -7.52 30.28 -46.90
C PRO A 493 -8.12 29.20 -47.76
N ALA A 494 -9.43 29.34 -48.04
CA ALA A 494 -10.12 28.38 -48.93
C ALA A 494 -9.28 28.12 -50.18
N PRO A 495 -9.05 26.86 -50.57
CA PRO A 495 -8.33 26.58 -51.78
C PRO A 495 -9.02 27.35 -52.90
N SER A 496 -8.32 28.30 -53.56
CA SER A 496 -8.89 29.03 -54.68
C SER A 496 -9.43 28.02 -55.64
N ARG A 497 -10.70 28.15 -56.03
CA ARG A 497 -11.28 27.33 -57.10
C ARG A 497 -10.44 27.59 -58.36
N ALA A 498 -9.28 26.92 -58.47
CA ALA A 498 -8.51 26.87 -59.69
C ALA A 498 -9.46 26.32 -60.73
N LYS A 499 -9.77 27.15 -61.76
CA LYS A 499 -10.52 26.79 -62.93
C LYS A 499 -10.31 25.33 -63.28
N ALA A 500 -11.34 24.50 -63.14
CA ALA A 500 -11.34 23.16 -63.69
C ALA A 500 -10.96 23.32 -65.18
N ALA A 501 -9.71 23.00 -65.50
CA ALA A 501 -9.27 22.93 -66.90
C ALA A 501 -10.16 21.88 -67.56
N ARG A 502 -11.00 22.32 -68.50
CA ARG A 502 -11.76 21.39 -69.31
C ARG A 502 -10.78 20.42 -69.95
N PRO A 503 -10.96 19.10 -69.84
CA PRO A 503 -10.14 18.17 -70.60
C PRO A 503 -10.35 18.47 -72.11
N ASN A 504 -9.29 18.84 -72.80
CA ASN A 504 -9.27 18.85 -74.23
C ASN A 504 -9.52 17.42 -74.74
N VAL A 505 -10.72 17.16 -75.22
CA VAL A 505 -11.01 15.95 -76.02
C VAL A 505 -10.45 16.22 -77.42
N GLU A 506 -9.20 15.82 -77.67
CA GLU A 506 -8.69 15.63 -79.03
C GLU A 506 -9.37 14.42 -79.63
N LEU A 507 -10.34 14.67 -80.52
CA LEU A 507 -10.86 13.69 -81.47
C LEU A 507 -9.73 13.39 -82.46
N SER A 508 -9.00 12.32 -82.28
CA SER A 508 -8.13 11.75 -83.33
C SER A 508 -9.04 11.02 -84.33
N HIS A 509 -9.27 11.64 -85.47
CA HIS A 509 -9.67 10.96 -86.68
C HIS A 509 -8.44 10.19 -87.19
N ALA A 510 -8.52 8.86 -87.14
CA ALA A 510 -7.67 7.99 -87.93
C ALA A 510 -8.61 7.21 -88.85
N GLY A 511 -8.35 7.32 -90.20
CA GLY A 511 -8.97 6.63 -91.25
C GLY A 511 -8.62 5.12 -91.33
#